data_8461233519bd4a430ab592b90110f8c2
#
_entry.id   8461233519bd4a430ab592b90110f8c2
#
_cell.length_a   1.000
_cell.length_b   1.000
_cell.length_c   1.000
_cell.angle_alpha   90.00
_cell.angle_beta   90.00
_cell.angle_gamma   90.00
#
_symmetry.space_group_name_H-M   'P 1'
#
loop_
_entity.id
_entity.type
_entity.pdbx_description
1 polymer ?
#
loop_
_entity_poly.entity_id
_entity_poly.type
_entity_poly.pdbx_seq_one_letter_code
_entity_poly.pdbx_strand_id
1 'polypeptide(L)'
;PILFVDKLKSYNIVIGILSLEILLATLSVVWIYNIYEDFGYITFVTFILQFVSIILMLLFVHSADDLYKYVIISVISSSGSGLFMFFHSRKYVQLHLVKKPPLKHLKPIMIVFSTTIAATIYISSDTTILGWLTDDYHVGIYGTAAKIYKIVKQVLNAVVAVVIPRFAFYIGTQEKDKILQLGRKLIDYMVAICCPAMVGLFCLSKPIVEEFAGASFSEAYIPLQLLSIALVFAVFANFFSN
;
A
#
# COMPACT_ATOMS: atom_id res chain seq x y z
N PRO A 1 -15.28 -12.16 -15.15
CA PRO A 1 -15.22 -12.75 -13.81
C PRO A 1 -16.45 -12.39 -12.99
N ILE A 2 -16.95 -11.16 -13.02
CA ILE A 2 -18.09 -10.64 -12.25
C ILE A 2 -19.39 -11.44 -12.48
N LEU A 3 -19.58 -11.97 -13.68
CA LEU A 3 -20.77 -12.75 -14.08
C LEU A 3 -20.81 -14.17 -13.47
N PHE A 4 -19.71 -14.66 -12.92
CA PHE A 4 -19.59 -16.03 -12.39
C PHE A 4 -19.68 -16.15 -10.87
N VAL A 5 -19.69 -15.01 -10.16
CA VAL A 5 -19.72 -14.98 -8.69
C VAL A 5 -20.95 -14.20 -8.25
N ASP A 6 -21.98 -14.88 -7.77
CA ASP A 6 -23.25 -14.25 -7.38
C ASP A 6 -23.11 -13.20 -6.29
N LYS A 7 -22.20 -13.39 -5.33
CA LYS A 7 -21.87 -12.40 -4.29
C LYS A 7 -21.41 -11.05 -4.87
N LEU A 8 -20.77 -11.03 -6.04
CA LEU A 8 -20.25 -9.80 -6.66
C LEU A 8 -21.30 -9.02 -7.47
N LYS A 9 -22.44 -9.62 -7.75
CA LYS A 9 -23.51 -8.98 -8.54
C LYS A 9 -24.06 -7.73 -7.85
N SER A 10 -24.17 -7.75 -6.53
CA SER A 10 -24.63 -6.60 -5.75
C SER A 10 -23.68 -5.40 -5.79
N TYR A 11 -22.40 -5.62 -6.12
CA TYR A 11 -21.36 -4.60 -6.18
C TYR A 11 -20.96 -4.18 -7.59
N ASN A 12 -21.74 -4.55 -8.63
CA ASN A 12 -21.42 -4.28 -10.04
C ASN A 12 -21.06 -2.82 -10.31
N ILE A 13 -21.79 -1.86 -9.73
CA ILE A 13 -21.56 -0.43 -9.92
C ILE A 13 -20.24 -0.02 -9.26
N VAL A 14 -19.99 -0.49 -8.03
CA VAL A 14 -18.74 -0.24 -7.28
C VAL A 14 -17.54 -0.77 -8.06
N ILE A 15 -17.63 -2.00 -8.55
CA ILE A 15 -16.58 -2.62 -9.37
C ILE A 15 -16.37 -1.86 -10.67
N GLY A 16 -17.46 -1.37 -11.30
CA GLY A 16 -17.39 -0.52 -12.48
C GLY A 16 -16.62 0.78 -12.21
N ILE A 17 -16.90 1.46 -11.10
CA ILE A 17 -16.18 2.69 -10.71
C ILE A 17 -14.71 2.38 -10.40
N LEU A 18 -14.43 1.32 -9.62
CA LEU A 18 -13.06 0.91 -9.31
C LEU A 18 -12.28 0.48 -10.55
N SER A 19 -12.93 -0.05 -11.60
CA SER A 19 -12.26 -0.41 -12.84
C SER A 19 -11.69 0.80 -13.59
N LEU A 20 -12.24 2.01 -13.37
CA LEU A 20 -11.65 3.24 -13.89
C LEU A 20 -10.25 3.50 -13.32
N GLU A 21 -9.96 3.02 -12.11
CA GLU A 21 -8.62 3.13 -11.51
C GLU A 21 -7.56 2.42 -12.36
N ILE A 22 -7.90 1.29 -12.97
CA ILE A 22 -7.00 0.55 -13.87
C ILE A 22 -6.64 1.42 -15.09
N LEU A 23 -7.64 2.09 -15.69
CA LEU A 23 -7.42 2.98 -16.83
C LEU A 23 -6.57 4.19 -16.44
N LEU A 24 -6.87 4.80 -15.29
CA LEU A 24 -6.13 5.95 -14.79
C LEU A 24 -4.69 5.57 -14.40
N ALA A 25 -4.49 4.39 -13.81
CA ALA A 25 -3.17 3.88 -13.47
C ALA A 25 -2.29 3.64 -14.70
N THR A 26 -2.86 3.23 -15.84
CA THR A 26 -2.11 3.07 -17.10
C THR A 26 -1.63 4.40 -17.68
N LEU A 27 -2.30 5.50 -17.34
CA LEU A 27 -1.90 6.86 -17.74
C LEU A 27 -0.88 7.46 -16.75
N SER A 28 -0.61 6.81 -15.64
CA SER A 28 0.34 7.30 -14.63
C SER A 28 1.76 7.31 -15.20
N VAL A 29 2.39 8.47 -15.18
CA VAL A 29 3.75 8.71 -15.68
C VAL A 29 4.72 9.08 -14.54
N VAL A 30 4.46 8.62 -13.33
CA VAL A 30 5.29 8.88 -12.14
C VAL A 30 6.76 8.50 -12.37
N TRP A 31 7.02 7.46 -13.17
CA TRP A 31 8.37 7.03 -13.53
C TRP A 31 9.17 8.12 -14.27
N ILE A 32 8.53 9.01 -15.03
CA ILE A 32 9.21 10.14 -15.69
C ILE A 32 9.78 11.09 -14.63
N TYR A 33 8.96 11.44 -13.63
CA TYR A 33 9.37 12.35 -12.55
C TYR A 33 10.47 11.73 -11.67
N ASN A 34 10.45 10.40 -11.48
CA ASN A 34 11.52 9.70 -10.79
C ASN A 34 12.85 9.79 -11.56
N ILE A 35 12.83 9.74 -12.90
CA ILE A 35 14.04 9.90 -13.73
C ILE A 35 14.59 11.32 -13.65
N TYR A 36 13.70 12.32 -13.64
CA TYR A 36 14.09 13.75 -13.55
C TYR A 36 14.25 14.24 -12.10
N GLU A 37 14.09 13.35 -11.11
CA GLU A 37 14.20 13.64 -9.67
C GLU A 37 13.27 14.79 -9.20
N ASP A 38 12.17 15.04 -9.91
CA ASP A 38 11.18 16.05 -9.54
C ASP A 38 10.17 15.52 -8.52
N PHE A 39 10.70 15.09 -7.37
CA PHE A 39 9.91 14.59 -6.24
C PHE A 39 9.03 15.68 -5.62
N GLY A 40 9.42 16.95 -5.75
CA GLY A 40 8.65 18.08 -5.25
C GLY A 40 7.27 18.16 -5.90
N TYR A 41 7.20 18.03 -7.21
CA TYR A 41 5.94 18.05 -7.94
C TYR A 41 5.07 16.83 -7.61
N ILE A 42 5.65 15.63 -7.55
CA ILE A 42 4.93 14.41 -7.15
C ILE A 42 4.27 14.61 -5.78
N THR A 43 5.06 15.05 -4.80
CA THR A 43 4.59 15.23 -3.42
C THR A 43 3.50 16.30 -3.36
N PHE A 44 3.67 17.43 -4.02
CA PHE A 44 2.73 18.54 -4.02
C PHE A 44 1.37 18.12 -4.60
N VAL A 45 1.35 17.50 -5.79
CA VAL A 45 0.10 17.08 -6.45
C VAL A 45 -0.60 15.99 -5.64
N THR A 46 0.16 15.00 -5.16
CA THR A 46 -0.41 13.91 -4.36
C THR A 46 -0.97 14.42 -3.04
N PHE A 47 -0.25 15.30 -2.36
CA PHE A 47 -0.69 15.89 -1.10
C PHE A 47 -1.98 16.70 -1.27
N ILE A 48 -2.05 17.57 -2.29
CA ILE A 48 -3.26 18.37 -2.55
C ILE A 48 -4.46 17.47 -2.83
N LEU A 49 -4.31 16.45 -3.68
CA LEU A 49 -5.42 15.57 -4.01
C LEU A 49 -5.88 14.74 -2.81
N GLN A 50 -4.96 14.25 -1.98
CA GLN A 50 -5.32 13.56 -0.75
C GLN A 50 -6.04 14.51 0.22
N PHE A 51 -5.56 15.73 0.39
CA PHE A 51 -6.19 16.72 1.26
C PHE A 51 -7.60 17.08 0.79
N VAL A 52 -7.76 17.35 -0.50
CA VAL A 52 -9.09 17.60 -1.12
C VAL A 52 -10.01 16.39 -0.94
N SER A 53 -9.49 15.17 -1.12
CA SER A 53 -10.29 13.95 -0.96
C SER A 53 -10.76 13.76 0.48
N ILE A 54 -9.93 14.07 1.48
CA ILE A 54 -10.34 14.03 2.89
C ILE A 54 -11.48 15.04 3.14
N ILE A 55 -11.35 16.26 2.63
CA ILE A 55 -12.41 17.28 2.76
C ILE A 55 -13.71 16.80 2.10
N LEU A 56 -13.62 16.25 0.88
CA LEU A 56 -14.79 15.73 0.16
C LEU A 56 -15.42 14.54 0.90
N MET A 57 -14.62 13.65 1.49
CA MET A 57 -15.14 12.55 2.32
C MET A 57 -15.90 13.08 3.54
N LEU A 58 -15.36 14.06 4.24
CA LEU A 58 -16.00 14.66 5.42
C LEU A 58 -17.29 15.41 5.07
N LEU A 59 -17.37 15.99 3.86
CA LEU A 59 -18.55 16.77 3.43
C LEU A 59 -19.66 15.90 2.83
N PHE A 60 -19.33 14.76 2.21
CA PHE A 60 -20.29 14.01 1.40
C PHE A 60 -20.54 12.58 1.86
N VAL A 61 -19.73 12.03 2.77
CA VAL A 61 -19.85 10.65 3.25
C VAL A 61 -20.23 10.66 4.72
N HIS A 62 -21.50 10.41 5.01
CA HIS A 62 -22.01 10.43 6.39
C HIS A 62 -22.67 9.11 6.80
N SER A 63 -23.02 8.27 5.85
CA SER A 63 -23.73 7.02 6.13
C SER A 63 -23.24 5.88 5.22
N ALA A 64 -23.65 4.65 5.53
CA ALA A 64 -23.36 3.48 4.71
C ALA A 64 -23.97 3.58 3.29
N ASP A 65 -25.06 4.35 3.13
CA ASP A 65 -25.72 4.57 1.84
C ASP A 65 -24.88 5.42 0.88
N ASP A 66 -23.89 6.16 1.41
CA ASP A 66 -22.98 7.00 0.62
C ASP A 66 -21.79 6.22 0.01
N LEU A 67 -21.86 4.88 -0.02
CA LEU A 67 -20.80 4.00 -0.53
C LEU A 67 -20.29 4.43 -1.91
N TYR A 68 -21.18 4.78 -2.83
CA TYR A 68 -20.79 5.22 -4.18
C TYR A 68 -20.00 6.53 -4.17
N LYS A 69 -20.35 7.49 -3.33
CA LYS A 69 -19.62 8.75 -3.16
C LYS A 69 -18.23 8.47 -2.61
N TYR A 70 -18.14 7.61 -1.58
CA TYR A 70 -16.86 7.17 -1.02
C TYR A 70 -15.95 6.54 -2.06
N VAL A 71 -16.47 5.62 -2.88
CA VAL A 71 -15.68 4.93 -3.92
C VAL A 71 -15.19 5.90 -5.00
N ILE A 72 -16.04 6.83 -5.45
CA ILE A 72 -15.64 7.85 -6.44
C ILE A 72 -14.52 8.73 -5.89
N ILE A 73 -14.66 9.24 -4.66
CA ILE A 73 -13.65 10.08 -4.01
C ILE A 73 -12.34 9.28 -3.82
N SER A 74 -12.43 8.00 -3.46
CA SER A 74 -11.26 7.13 -3.33
C SER A 74 -10.50 6.94 -4.64
N VAL A 75 -11.19 6.74 -5.76
CA VAL A 75 -10.59 6.63 -7.10
C VAL A 75 -9.93 7.95 -7.50
N ILE A 76 -10.54 9.09 -7.21
CA ILE A 76 -9.94 10.41 -7.47
C ILE A 76 -8.68 10.60 -6.63
N SER A 77 -8.70 10.18 -5.37
CA SER A 77 -7.56 10.27 -4.45
C SER A 77 -6.38 9.40 -4.91
N SER A 78 -6.64 8.15 -5.27
CA SER A 78 -5.61 7.17 -5.61
C SER A 78 -4.98 7.41 -6.99
N SER A 79 -5.80 7.72 -7.97
CA SER A 79 -5.38 7.75 -9.38
C SER A 79 -5.41 9.14 -10.02
N GLY A 80 -6.05 10.11 -9.39
CA GLY A 80 -6.18 11.47 -9.92
C GLY A 80 -4.83 12.18 -10.12
N SER A 81 -3.86 11.95 -9.23
CA SER A 81 -2.51 12.50 -9.35
C SER A 81 -1.83 12.09 -10.66
N GLY A 82 -2.05 10.86 -11.11
CA GLY A 82 -1.52 10.36 -12.37
C GLY A 82 -1.97 11.19 -13.57
N LEU A 83 -3.22 11.66 -13.62
CA LEU A 83 -3.72 12.52 -14.68
C LEU A 83 -3.02 13.87 -14.71
N PHE A 84 -2.89 14.53 -13.58
CA PHE A 84 -2.18 15.82 -13.50
C PHE A 84 -0.71 15.67 -13.92
N MET A 85 -0.05 14.62 -13.47
CA MET A 85 1.31 14.29 -13.87
C MET A 85 1.40 14.00 -15.36
N PHE A 86 0.43 13.29 -15.95
CA PHE A 86 0.40 13.00 -17.39
C PHE A 86 0.37 14.29 -18.22
N PHE A 87 -0.50 15.23 -17.89
CA PHE A 87 -0.56 16.51 -18.63
C PHE A 87 0.68 17.36 -18.43
N HIS A 88 1.24 17.43 -17.22
CA HIS A 88 2.45 18.20 -16.94
C HIS A 88 3.72 17.54 -17.49
N SER A 89 3.74 16.22 -17.68
CA SER A 89 4.91 15.47 -18.20
C SER A 89 5.39 15.93 -19.57
N ARG A 90 4.53 16.63 -20.33
CA ARG A 90 4.88 17.26 -21.61
C ARG A 90 6.05 18.26 -21.50
N LYS A 91 6.32 18.75 -20.28
CA LYS A 91 7.49 19.60 -20.01
C LYS A 91 8.81 18.83 -20.15
N TYR A 92 8.79 17.53 -19.85
CA TYR A 92 9.98 16.67 -19.81
C TYR A 92 10.12 15.82 -21.06
N VAL A 93 9.00 15.35 -21.61
CA VAL A 93 8.99 14.35 -22.68
C VAL A 93 7.89 14.66 -23.68
N GLN A 94 8.22 14.59 -24.97
CA GLN A 94 7.24 14.58 -26.04
C GLN A 94 6.72 13.15 -26.23
N LEU A 95 5.43 12.96 -26.02
CA LEU A 95 4.77 11.67 -26.19
C LEU A 95 4.51 11.44 -27.68
N HIS A 96 5.18 10.46 -28.26
CA HIS A 96 4.96 10.04 -29.64
C HIS A 96 4.33 8.65 -29.68
N LEU A 97 3.25 8.50 -30.44
CA LEU A 97 2.66 7.20 -30.70
C LEU A 97 3.58 6.39 -31.63
N VAL A 98 4.11 5.30 -31.12
CA VAL A 98 4.97 4.40 -31.89
C VAL A 98 4.10 3.42 -32.66
N LYS A 99 4.22 3.41 -34.00
CA LYS A 99 3.44 2.51 -34.87
C LYS A 99 3.73 1.02 -34.64
N LYS A 100 4.93 0.67 -34.18
CA LYS A 100 5.31 -0.71 -33.86
C LYS A 100 5.89 -0.76 -32.44
N PRO A 101 5.19 -1.35 -31.47
CA PRO A 101 5.70 -1.46 -30.12
C PRO A 101 6.99 -2.30 -30.10
N PRO A 102 8.02 -1.91 -29.33
CA PRO A 102 9.29 -2.64 -29.26
C PRO A 102 9.10 -3.91 -28.42
N LEU A 103 8.77 -5.03 -29.06
CA LEU A 103 8.54 -6.34 -28.43
C LEU A 103 9.73 -6.85 -27.61
N LYS A 104 10.93 -6.30 -27.80
CA LYS A 104 12.12 -6.63 -27.02
C LYS A 104 11.94 -6.37 -25.51
N HIS A 105 11.05 -5.48 -25.13
CA HIS A 105 10.77 -5.17 -23.73
C HIS A 105 9.70 -6.08 -23.11
N LEU A 106 9.02 -6.91 -23.91
CA LEU A 106 7.93 -7.76 -23.42
C LEU A 106 8.42 -8.78 -22.39
N LYS A 107 9.59 -9.42 -22.63
CA LYS A 107 10.14 -10.43 -21.71
C LYS A 107 10.45 -9.84 -20.33
N PRO A 108 11.23 -8.75 -20.18
CA PRO A 108 11.42 -8.11 -18.87
C PRO A 108 10.11 -7.67 -18.20
N ILE A 109 9.17 -7.10 -18.98
CA ILE A 109 7.87 -6.68 -18.47
C ILE A 109 7.10 -7.89 -17.89
N MET A 110 7.08 -9.03 -18.59
CA MET A 110 6.38 -10.23 -18.11
C MET A 110 7.00 -10.80 -16.84
N ILE A 111 8.32 -10.72 -16.68
CA ILE A 111 8.99 -11.14 -15.43
C ILE A 111 8.55 -10.26 -14.26
N VAL A 112 8.63 -8.94 -14.40
CA VAL A 112 8.21 -7.99 -13.36
C VAL A 112 6.71 -8.13 -13.07
N PHE A 113 5.88 -8.29 -14.09
CA PHE A 113 4.44 -8.51 -13.97
C PHE A 113 4.13 -9.79 -13.17
N SER A 114 4.82 -10.91 -13.46
CA SER A 114 4.62 -12.17 -12.76
C SER A 114 5.00 -12.07 -11.27
N THR A 115 6.11 -11.40 -10.95
CA THR A 115 6.51 -11.17 -9.56
C THR A 115 5.53 -10.26 -8.81
N THR A 116 5.02 -9.23 -9.48
CA THR A 116 4.02 -8.33 -8.90
C THR A 116 2.69 -9.05 -8.65
N ILE A 117 2.24 -9.89 -9.59
CA ILE A 117 1.04 -10.72 -9.38
C ILE A 117 1.24 -11.66 -8.18
N ALA A 118 2.36 -12.38 -8.12
CA ALA A 118 2.64 -13.28 -7.02
C ALA A 118 2.63 -12.57 -5.66
N ALA A 119 3.25 -11.39 -5.59
CA ALA A 119 3.24 -10.56 -4.38
C ALA A 119 1.84 -10.06 -4.03
N THR A 120 1.04 -9.64 -5.02
CA THR A 120 -0.34 -9.17 -4.79
C THR A 120 -1.23 -10.31 -4.29
N ILE A 121 -1.14 -11.50 -4.89
CA ILE A 121 -1.86 -12.68 -4.43
C ILE A 121 -1.47 -12.99 -2.98
N TYR A 122 -0.17 -13.00 -2.67
CA TYR A 122 0.31 -13.26 -1.32
C TYR A 122 -0.23 -12.24 -0.28
N ILE A 123 -0.25 -10.95 -0.62
CA ILE A 123 -0.66 -9.86 0.30
C ILE A 123 -2.20 -9.82 0.48
N SER A 124 -2.96 -10.21 -0.53
CA SER A 124 -4.42 -10.03 -0.55
C SER A 124 -5.21 -11.33 -0.43
N SER A 125 -4.53 -12.48 -0.40
CA SER A 125 -5.20 -13.80 -0.36
C SER A 125 -5.98 -14.02 0.91
N ASP A 126 -5.49 -13.56 2.05
CA ASP A 126 -6.15 -13.64 3.35
C ASP A 126 -7.54 -12.97 3.33
N THR A 127 -7.60 -11.73 2.87
CA THR A 127 -8.86 -10.99 2.75
C THR A 127 -9.81 -11.61 1.73
N THR A 128 -9.28 -12.13 0.61
CA THR A 128 -10.06 -12.79 -0.43
C THR A 128 -10.66 -14.10 0.06
N ILE A 129 -9.85 -14.93 0.73
CA ILE A 129 -10.30 -16.20 1.30
C ILE A 129 -11.36 -15.95 2.39
N LEU A 130 -11.11 -14.96 3.26
CA LEU A 130 -12.07 -14.60 4.28
C LEU A 130 -13.42 -14.18 3.67
N GLY A 131 -13.41 -13.39 2.60
CA GLY A 131 -14.62 -12.95 1.89
C GLY A 131 -15.39 -14.09 1.22
N TRP A 132 -14.73 -15.19 0.86
CA TRP A 132 -15.39 -16.39 0.34
C TRP A 132 -16.01 -17.25 1.44
N LEU A 133 -15.35 -17.33 2.60
CA LEU A 133 -15.74 -18.21 3.71
C LEU A 133 -16.72 -17.56 4.69
N THR A 134 -16.75 -16.22 4.73
CA THR A 134 -17.55 -15.46 5.70
C THR A 134 -18.41 -14.41 4.99
N ASP A 135 -18.88 -13.43 5.75
CA ASP A 135 -19.66 -12.30 5.32
C ASP A 135 -18.83 -11.00 5.26
N ASP A 136 -19.45 -9.94 4.74
CA ASP A 136 -18.81 -8.64 4.58
C ASP A 136 -18.45 -8.00 5.91
N TYR A 137 -19.17 -8.34 6.99
CA TYR A 137 -18.90 -7.84 8.34
C TYR A 137 -17.52 -8.33 8.83
N HIS A 138 -17.26 -9.62 8.74
CA HIS A 138 -15.97 -10.21 9.16
C HIS A 138 -14.80 -9.72 8.29
N VAL A 139 -15.05 -9.53 7.00
CA VAL A 139 -14.06 -8.90 6.09
C VAL A 139 -13.77 -7.46 6.53
N GLY A 140 -14.79 -6.69 6.94
CA GLY A 140 -14.64 -5.34 7.46
C GLY A 140 -13.84 -5.31 8.76
N ILE A 141 -14.15 -6.21 9.71
CA ILE A 141 -13.44 -6.37 10.99
C ILE A 141 -11.95 -6.67 10.74
N TYR A 142 -11.65 -7.68 9.91
CA TYR A 142 -10.27 -8.04 9.57
C TYR A 142 -9.56 -6.90 8.82
N GLY A 143 -10.23 -6.29 7.84
CA GLY A 143 -9.70 -5.19 7.05
C GLY A 143 -9.31 -3.97 7.89
N THR A 144 -10.10 -3.68 8.94
CA THR A 144 -9.80 -2.62 9.92
C THR A 144 -8.52 -2.93 10.69
N ALA A 145 -8.42 -4.14 11.24
CA ALA A 145 -7.21 -4.58 11.93
C ALA A 145 -5.98 -4.55 11.02
N ALA A 146 -6.12 -5.05 9.79
CA ALA A 146 -5.05 -5.07 8.79
C ALA A 146 -4.58 -3.65 8.39
N LYS A 147 -5.50 -2.65 8.32
CA LYS A 147 -5.12 -1.25 8.05
C LYS A 147 -4.25 -0.69 9.18
N ILE A 148 -4.66 -0.86 10.44
CA ILE A 148 -3.91 -0.39 11.61
C ILE A 148 -2.53 -1.08 11.65
N TYR A 149 -2.50 -2.39 11.47
CA TYR A 149 -1.25 -3.16 11.41
C TYR A 149 -0.31 -2.66 10.31
N LYS A 150 -0.84 -2.40 9.10
CA LYS A 150 -0.04 -1.89 7.97
C LYS A 150 0.57 -0.53 8.26
N ILE A 151 -0.14 0.38 8.94
CA ILE A 151 0.38 1.71 9.31
C ILE A 151 1.58 1.53 10.25
N VAL A 152 1.43 0.74 11.32
CA VAL A 152 2.52 0.49 12.28
C VAL A 152 3.72 -0.17 11.60
N LYS A 153 3.47 -1.21 10.79
CA LYS A 153 4.52 -1.89 10.01
C LYS A 153 5.26 -0.93 9.08
N GLN A 154 4.56 0.00 8.44
CA GLN A 154 5.17 0.96 7.53
C GLN A 154 6.10 1.94 8.25
N VAL A 155 5.72 2.39 9.45
CA VAL A 155 6.58 3.23 10.29
C VAL A 155 7.86 2.48 10.70
N LEU A 156 7.74 1.21 11.10
CA LEU A 156 8.90 0.38 11.45
C LEU A 156 9.81 0.10 10.26
N ASN A 157 9.22 -0.16 9.10
CA ASN A 157 9.99 -0.38 7.85
C ASN A 157 10.75 0.88 7.40
N ALA A 158 10.26 2.08 7.70
CA ALA A 158 10.96 3.32 7.39
C ALA A 158 12.32 3.41 8.09
N VAL A 159 12.43 2.88 9.33
CA VAL A 159 13.70 2.81 10.06
C VAL A 159 14.71 1.90 9.34
N VAL A 160 14.22 0.76 8.83
CA VAL A 160 15.05 -0.20 8.06
C VAL A 160 15.52 0.43 6.74
N ALA A 161 14.63 1.12 6.03
CA ALA A 161 14.92 1.71 4.73
C ALA A 161 16.09 2.72 4.74
N VAL A 162 16.26 3.46 5.84
CA VAL A 162 17.36 4.44 6.00
C VAL A 162 18.74 3.75 6.02
N VAL A 163 18.82 2.49 6.43
CA VAL A 163 20.10 1.77 6.59
C VAL A 163 20.53 1.05 5.31
N ILE A 164 19.59 0.72 4.42
CA ILE A 164 19.87 -0.01 3.16
C ILE A 164 20.96 0.65 2.31
N PRO A 165 20.98 1.97 2.05
CA PRO A 165 22.03 2.59 1.25
C PRO A 165 23.44 2.45 1.86
N ARG A 166 23.54 2.43 3.19
CA ARG A 166 24.82 2.21 3.88
C ARG A 166 25.32 0.78 3.71
N PHE A 167 24.43 -0.22 3.74
CA PHE A 167 24.80 -1.59 3.41
C PHE A 167 25.33 -1.70 1.98
N ALA A 168 24.62 -1.12 1.02
CA ALA A 168 25.04 -1.11 -0.40
C ALA A 168 26.43 -0.48 -0.56
N PHE A 169 26.72 0.61 0.13
CA PHE A 169 28.02 1.28 0.12
C PHE A 169 29.13 0.36 0.67
N TYR A 170 28.96 -0.25 1.85
CA TYR A 170 29.97 -1.13 2.45
C TYR A 170 30.17 -2.43 1.67
N ILE A 171 29.12 -2.94 1.02
CA ILE A 171 29.25 -4.07 0.10
C ILE A 171 30.10 -3.68 -1.12
N GLY A 172 29.86 -2.51 -1.70
CA GLY A 172 30.62 -2.00 -2.83
C GLY A 172 32.10 -1.74 -2.52
N THR A 173 32.42 -1.32 -1.28
CA THR A 173 33.80 -1.10 -0.80
C THR A 173 34.45 -2.37 -0.20
N GLN A 174 33.74 -3.49 -0.16
CA GLN A 174 34.19 -4.78 0.40
C GLN A 174 34.62 -4.70 1.89
N GLU A 175 34.07 -3.78 2.66
CA GLU A 175 34.37 -3.56 4.07
C GLU A 175 33.58 -4.50 4.99
N LYS A 176 33.98 -5.79 5.00
CA LYS A 176 33.25 -6.87 5.70
C LYS A 176 32.98 -6.58 7.17
N ASP A 177 33.97 -6.03 7.88
CA ASP A 177 33.85 -5.74 9.32
C ASP A 177 32.78 -4.66 9.59
N LYS A 178 32.67 -3.64 8.72
CA LYS A 178 31.65 -2.61 8.82
C LYS A 178 30.26 -3.14 8.51
N ILE A 179 30.16 -4.06 7.52
CA ILE A 179 28.89 -4.75 7.20
C ILE A 179 28.39 -5.51 8.43
N LEU A 180 29.25 -6.31 9.07
CA LEU A 180 28.89 -7.09 10.24
C LEU A 180 28.53 -6.21 11.44
N GLN A 181 29.28 -5.14 11.70
CA GLN A 181 28.97 -4.19 12.77
C GLN A 181 27.65 -3.48 12.54
N LEU A 182 27.39 -3.01 11.30
CA LEU A 182 26.14 -2.36 10.93
C LEU A 182 24.96 -3.32 11.08
N GLY A 183 25.12 -4.57 10.61
CA GLY A 183 24.11 -5.61 10.74
C GLY A 183 23.74 -5.93 12.18
N ARG A 184 24.73 -6.11 13.06
CA ARG A 184 24.49 -6.32 14.48
C ARG A 184 23.72 -5.15 15.12
N LYS A 185 24.22 -3.93 14.93
CA LYS A 185 23.55 -2.74 15.45
C LYS A 185 22.11 -2.61 14.94
N LEU A 186 21.88 -2.91 13.65
CA LEU A 186 20.54 -2.83 13.10
C LEU A 186 19.61 -3.88 13.72
N ILE A 187 20.07 -5.12 13.91
CA ILE A 187 19.29 -6.16 14.60
C ILE A 187 18.94 -5.71 16.00
N ASP A 188 19.91 -5.18 16.75
CA ASP A 188 19.68 -4.68 18.10
C ASP A 188 18.62 -3.56 18.12
N TYR A 189 18.71 -2.60 17.21
CA TYR A 189 17.69 -1.55 17.07
C TYR A 189 16.33 -2.08 16.64
N MET A 190 16.29 -3.02 15.69
CA MET A 190 15.05 -3.63 15.26
C MET A 190 14.35 -4.33 16.43
N VAL A 191 15.08 -5.13 17.23
CA VAL A 191 14.53 -5.78 18.42
C VAL A 191 14.05 -4.73 19.42
N ALA A 192 14.88 -3.73 19.70
CA ALA A 192 14.57 -2.68 20.67
C ALA A 192 13.33 -1.84 20.31
N ILE A 193 12.99 -1.71 19.02
CA ILE A 193 11.82 -0.93 18.56
C ILE A 193 10.63 -1.87 18.27
N CYS A 194 10.85 -3.00 17.60
CA CYS A 194 9.76 -3.87 17.17
C CYS A 194 9.12 -4.63 18.35
N CYS A 195 9.92 -5.06 19.37
CA CYS A 195 9.35 -5.78 20.51
C CYS A 195 8.41 -4.89 21.36
N PRO A 196 8.79 -3.66 21.75
CA PRO A 196 7.85 -2.77 22.43
C PRO A 196 6.65 -2.39 21.57
N ALA A 197 6.85 -2.19 20.25
CA ALA A 197 5.74 -1.89 19.33
C ALA A 197 4.75 -3.07 19.23
N MET A 198 5.25 -4.32 19.18
CA MET A 198 4.43 -5.53 19.20
C MET A 198 3.61 -5.60 20.51
N VAL A 199 4.28 -5.47 21.66
CA VAL A 199 3.61 -5.54 22.97
C VAL A 199 2.62 -4.39 23.14
N GLY A 200 3.00 -3.17 22.74
CA GLY A 200 2.13 -2.00 22.78
C GLY A 200 0.88 -2.19 21.91
N LEU A 201 1.05 -2.65 20.67
CA LEU A 201 -0.06 -2.90 19.75
C LEU A 201 -0.95 -4.05 20.26
N PHE A 202 -0.36 -5.09 20.87
CA PHE A 202 -1.10 -6.19 21.47
C PHE A 202 -1.95 -5.73 22.66
N CYS A 203 -1.33 -5.05 23.63
CA CYS A 203 -2.00 -4.62 24.85
C CYS A 203 -3.02 -3.50 24.62
N LEU A 204 -2.72 -2.59 23.70
CA LEU A 204 -3.58 -1.44 23.39
C LEU A 204 -4.49 -1.67 22.18
N SER A 205 -4.58 -2.90 21.66
CA SER A 205 -5.36 -3.24 20.45
C SER A 205 -6.81 -2.75 20.55
N LYS A 206 -7.48 -2.99 21.68
CA LYS A 206 -8.88 -2.60 21.87
C LYS A 206 -9.07 -1.08 21.88
N PRO A 207 -8.40 -0.29 22.73
CA PRO A 207 -8.54 1.17 22.69
C PRO A 207 -8.10 1.78 21.35
N ILE A 208 -7.09 1.23 20.69
CA ILE A 208 -6.67 1.69 19.36
C ILE A 208 -7.79 1.48 18.34
N VAL A 209 -8.40 0.30 18.32
CA VAL A 209 -9.51 0.02 17.39
C VAL A 209 -10.72 0.92 17.67
N GLU A 210 -11.11 1.08 18.92
CA GLU A 210 -12.25 1.90 19.29
C GLU A 210 -12.04 3.37 18.93
N GLU A 211 -10.83 3.90 19.08
CA GLU A 211 -10.50 5.27 18.72
C GLU A 211 -10.43 5.49 17.21
N PHE A 212 -9.83 4.54 16.44
CA PHE A 212 -9.64 4.69 15.00
C PHE A 212 -10.87 4.32 14.15
N ALA A 213 -11.63 3.31 14.58
CA ALA A 213 -12.71 2.74 13.78
C ALA A 213 -14.10 2.84 14.45
N GLY A 214 -14.13 3.28 15.70
CA GLY A 214 -15.36 3.38 16.48
C GLY A 214 -15.81 2.07 17.13
N ALA A 215 -16.77 2.16 18.03
CA ALA A 215 -17.25 1.03 18.83
C ALA A 215 -17.87 -0.11 17.99
N SER A 216 -18.42 0.22 16.81
CA SER A 216 -18.99 -0.78 15.89
C SER A 216 -17.98 -1.79 15.34
N PHE A 217 -16.69 -1.45 15.35
CA PHE A 217 -15.60 -2.30 14.90
C PHE A 217 -14.74 -2.82 16.06
N SER A 218 -15.24 -2.74 17.30
CA SER A 218 -14.45 -3.12 18.49
C SER A 218 -13.88 -4.53 18.40
N GLU A 219 -14.59 -5.49 17.79
CA GLU A 219 -14.12 -6.87 17.60
C GLU A 219 -12.84 -7.00 16.76
N ALA A 220 -12.45 -5.95 16.01
CA ALA A 220 -11.22 -5.94 15.24
C ALA A 220 -9.94 -5.96 16.13
N TYR A 221 -10.09 -5.80 17.46
CA TYR A 221 -8.95 -5.96 18.37
C TYR A 221 -8.38 -7.38 18.37
N ILE A 222 -9.22 -8.41 18.17
CA ILE A 222 -8.77 -9.81 18.16
C ILE A 222 -7.81 -10.10 17.00
N PRO A 223 -8.19 -9.86 15.73
CA PRO A 223 -7.26 -10.03 14.62
C PRO A 223 -6.06 -9.07 14.72
N LEU A 224 -6.22 -7.88 15.30
CA LEU A 224 -5.10 -6.96 15.51
C LEU A 224 -4.08 -7.50 16.49
N GLN A 225 -4.51 -8.15 17.57
CA GLN A 225 -3.62 -8.84 18.52
C GLN A 225 -2.82 -9.96 17.83
N LEU A 226 -3.47 -10.77 17.00
CA LEU A 226 -2.79 -11.82 16.25
C LEU A 226 -1.77 -11.24 15.24
N LEU A 227 -2.16 -10.21 14.51
CA LEU A 227 -1.27 -9.51 13.57
C LEU A 227 -0.10 -8.83 14.29
N SER A 228 -0.30 -8.33 15.53
CA SER A 228 0.78 -7.69 16.28
C SER A 228 1.93 -8.66 16.59
N ILE A 229 1.64 -9.92 16.84
CA ILE A 229 2.67 -10.96 17.06
C ILE A 229 3.47 -11.16 15.75
N ALA A 230 2.80 -11.15 14.60
CA ALA A 230 3.45 -11.29 13.30
C ALA A 230 4.32 -10.07 12.93
N LEU A 231 4.13 -8.92 13.58
CA LEU A 231 4.78 -7.66 13.24
C LEU A 231 6.32 -7.75 13.26
N VAL A 232 6.87 -8.35 14.30
CA VAL A 232 8.33 -8.51 14.45
C VAL A 232 8.87 -9.33 13.28
N PHE A 233 8.27 -10.50 13.05
CA PHE A 233 8.72 -11.40 11.97
C PHE A 233 8.59 -10.73 10.59
N ALA A 234 7.51 -9.98 10.35
CA ALA A 234 7.27 -9.31 9.08
C ALA A 234 8.28 -8.17 8.81
N VAL A 235 8.73 -7.43 9.83
CA VAL A 235 9.74 -6.39 9.67
C VAL A 235 11.11 -7.01 9.44
N PHE A 236 11.46 -8.08 10.17
CA PHE A 236 12.70 -8.83 9.92
C PHE A 236 12.72 -9.46 8.54
N ALA A 237 11.64 -10.11 8.11
CA ALA A 237 11.53 -10.69 6.78
C ALA A 237 11.73 -9.62 5.68
N ASN A 238 11.15 -8.43 5.85
CA ASN A 238 11.34 -7.33 4.91
C ASN A 238 12.80 -6.86 4.84
N PHE A 239 13.49 -6.80 5.98
CA PHE A 239 14.91 -6.46 6.00
C PHE A 239 15.77 -7.47 5.26
N PHE A 240 15.57 -8.77 5.49
CA PHE A 240 16.38 -9.82 4.85
C PHE A 240 16.02 -10.06 3.38
N SER A 241 14.90 -9.53 2.89
CA SER A 241 14.49 -9.65 1.48
C SER A 241 14.98 -8.52 0.58
N ASN A 242 15.45 -7.41 1.16
CA ASN A 242 16.02 -6.28 0.43
C ASN A 242 17.55 -6.32 0.39
#